data_9765694f5f101c78017885004225e48f
#
_entry.id   9765694f5f101c78017885004225e48f
#
_cell.length_a   1.000
_cell.length_b   1.000
_cell.length_c   1.000
_cell.angle_alpha   90.00
_cell.angle_beta   90.00
_cell.angle_gamma   90.00
#
_symmetry.space_group_name_H-M   'P 1'
#
loop_
_entity.id
_entity.type
_entity.pdbx_description
1 polymer ?
#
loop_
_entity_poly.entity_id
_entity_poly.type
_entity_poly.pdbx_seq_one_letter_code
_entity_poly.pdbx_strand_id
1 'polypeptide(L)'
;MHVTKETEYQNNPVIKSVIEVLSGGATVAKADFASSVDELKAGAIVGEDDGGLFHHLKTAKIVGGTASAPQIDKVHALKVGDIVSDGIVALEISAVTAGESYDTLSFDSGTLELTDPDTILYQVESVDTSGTGTPATAVVTDDVGDTLTITIPVKSNPANFNGITVEIEQAADDNLAVAYAEGKLTISLAKTTAAKNNDTLIEAAIQALGVVAVGIDFTNAAAEGSGGWNGAQTGDVLTVPADDLGGGTNYGAKPFIYAPVGVTLSAVDLTKANQTSGVLLRGTVNEINMPQYVNQAIKAQLPLIRFEYKPSY
;
A
#
# COMPACT_ATOMS: atom_id res chain seq x y z
N MET A 1 -11.15 44.34 -33.76
CA MET A 1 -10.55 43.75 -32.56
C MET A 1 -11.16 42.36 -32.39
N HIS A 2 -10.43 41.32 -32.82
CA HIS A 2 -10.91 39.94 -32.79
C HIS A 2 -10.51 39.38 -31.41
N VAL A 3 -11.46 39.33 -30.49
CA VAL A 3 -11.27 38.61 -29.24
C VAL A 3 -11.48 37.13 -29.54
N THR A 4 -10.41 36.41 -29.78
CA THR A 4 -10.43 34.95 -29.70
C THR A 4 -10.78 34.62 -28.26
N LYS A 5 -12.02 34.19 -28.00
CA LYS A 5 -12.29 33.42 -26.78
C LYS A 5 -11.42 32.17 -26.89
N GLU A 6 -10.27 32.19 -26.23
CA GLU A 6 -9.69 30.94 -25.76
C GLU A 6 -10.76 30.28 -24.91
N THR A 7 -11.29 29.20 -25.40
CA THR A 7 -12.02 28.26 -24.57
C THR A 7 -11.03 27.92 -23.46
N GLU A 8 -11.23 28.50 -22.30
CA GLU A 8 -10.60 28.00 -21.09
C GLU A 8 -11.03 26.53 -21.00
N TYR A 9 -10.19 25.67 -21.56
CA TYR A 9 -10.07 24.36 -20.96
C TYR A 9 -9.75 24.70 -19.51
N GLN A 10 -10.66 24.41 -18.61
CA GLN A 10 -10.37 24.35 -17.20
C GLN A 10 -9.40 23.18 -17.03
N ASN A 11 -8.17 23.42 -17.42
CA ASN A 11 -7.05 22.57 -17.11
C ASN A 11 -6.97 22.59 -15.59
N ASN A 12 -7.49 21.54 -15.00
CA ASN A 12 -7.22 21.26 -13.60
C ASN A 12 -5.70 21.01 -13.53
N PRO A 13 -4.86 22.04 -13.27
CA PRO A 13 -3.44 21.90 -13.46
C PRO A 13 -2.91 20.88 -12.44
N VAL A 14 -1.90 20.10 -12.83
CA VAL A 14 -1.22 19.21 -11.90
C VAL A 14 -0.58 20.01 -10.76
N ILE A 15 0.01 21.17 -11.04
CA ILE A 15 0.56 22.08 -10.02
C ILE A 15 -0.50 23.11 -9.65
N LYS A 16 -0.98 23.07 -8.42
CA LYS A 16 -2.01 23.99 -7.87
C LYS A 16 -1.41 25.23 -7.24
N SER A 17 -0.32 25.08 -6.51
CA SER A 17 0.40 26.21 -5.91
C SER A 17 1.89 25.93 -5.82
N VAL A 18 2.67 26.96 -5.99
CA VAL A 18 4.13 26.95 -5.88
C VAL A 18 4.51 27.87 -4.72
N ILE A 19 5.21 27.33 -3.72
CA ILE A 19 5.73 28.11 -2.57
C ILE A 19 7.25 28.17 -2.64
N GLU A 20 7.89 27.04 -2.97
CA GLU A 20 9.34 26.92 -3.05
C GLU A 20 9.74 26.01 -4.21
N VAL A 21 10.79 26.41 -4.92
CA VAL A 21 11.36 25.66 -6.04
C VAL A 21 12.85 25.46 -5.83
N LEU A 22 13.39 24.39 -6.42
CA LEU A 22 14.83 24.14 -6.43
C LEU A 22 15.54 25.25 -7.22
N SER A 23 16.49 25.93 -6.58
CA SER A 23 17.29 26.98 -7.22
C SER A 23 18.17 26.36 -8.31
N GLY A 24 18.11 26.92 -9.52
CA GLY A 24 18.86 26.42 -10.68
C GLY A 24 18.15 25.30 -11.46
N GLY A 25 17.04 24.77 -10.94
CA GLY A 25 16.31 23.67 -11.57
C GLY A 25 17.02 22.32 -11.44
N ALA A 26 16.46 21.29 -12.05
CA ALA A 26 16.94 19.92 -12.02
C ALA A 26 17.18 19.42 -13.46
N THR A 27 18.34 18.87 -13.72
CA THR A 27 18.63 18.20 -15.00
C THR A 27 18.14 16.77 -14.93
N VAL A 28 17.13 16.43 -15.73
CA VAL A 28 16.49 15.11 -15.71
C VAL A 28 17.24 14.13 -16.64
N ALA A 29 17.49 12.93 -16.14
CA ALA A 29 18.18 11.86 -16.86
C ALA A 29 17.29 11.29 -17.98
N LYS A 30 17.71 11.43 -19.23
CA LYS A 30 17.05 10.80 -20.38
C LYS A 30 17.13 9.27 -20.34
N ALA A 31 18.19 8.71 -19.77
CA ALA A 31 18.43 7.28 -19.72
C ALA A 31 17.37 6.48 -18.94
N ASP A 32 16.58 7.13 -18.11
CA ASP A 32 15.49 6.48 -17.36
C ASP A 32 14.33 6.04 -18.24
N PHE A 33 14.22 6.60 -19.43
CA PHE A 33 13.10 6.42 -20.33
C PHE A 33 13.47 5.54 -21.52
N ALA A 34 12.46 4.84 -22.05
CA ALA A 34 12.59 4.17 -23.33
C ALA A 34 12.82 5.20 -24.46
N SER A 35 13.50 4.81 -25.53
CA SER A 35 13.79 5.69 -26.66
C SER A 35 12.54 6.22 -27.39
N SER A 36 11.39 5.60 -27.16
CA SER A 36 10.09 5.99 -27.68
C SER A 36 9.37 7.05 -26.83
N VAL A 37 9.92 7.42 -25.67
CA VAL A 37 9.36 8.45 -24.81
C VAL A 37 10.00 9.79 -25.13
N ASP A 38 9.24 10.69 -25.70
CA ASP A 38 9.72 11.98 -26.17
C ASP A 38 9.57 13.09 -25.12
N GLU A 39 8.72 12.91 -24.10
CA GLU A 39 8.41 13.94 -23.12
C GLU A 39 8.11 13.33 -21.74
N LEU A 40 8.70 13.92 -20.69
CA LEU A 40 8.26 13.76 -19.31
C LEU A 40 7.28 14.88 -18.96
N LYS A 41 6.06 14.55 -18.63
CA LYS A 41 5.02 15.54 -18.30
C LYS A 41 5.33 16.27 -17.00
N ALA A 42 4.81 17.49 -16.86
CA ALA A 42 4.80 18.23 -15.61
C ALA A 42 4.09 17.41 -14.50
N GLY A 43 4.55 17.56 -13.27
CA GLY A 43 4.00 16.82 -12.14
C GLY A 43 4.70 15.48 -11.87
N ALA A 44 5.77 15.16 -12.58
CA ALA A 44 6.56 13.96 -12.34
C ALA A 44 7.42 14.10 -11.08
N ILE A 45 7.45 13.06 -10.26
CA ILE A 45 8.32 13.00 -9.07
C ILE A 45 9.73 12.63 -9.52
N VAL A 46 10.70 13.35 -8.98
CA VAL A 46 12.12 13.14 -9.26
C VAL A 46 12.92 13.01 -7.97
N GLY A 47 13.95 12.17 -8.02
CA GLY A 47 14.98 12.03 -6.99
C GLY A 47 16.35 12.36 -7.58
N GLU A 48 17.29 12.77 -6.77
CA GLU A 48 18.64 13.17 -7.17
C GLU A 48 19.64 12.04 -6.87
N ASP A 49 20.58 11.80 -7.78
CA ASP A 49 21.71 10.92 -7.54
C ASP A 49 22.90 11.69 -6.89
N ASP A 50 23.93 10.98 -6.50
CA ASP A 50 25.14 11.56 -5.90
C ASP A 50 25.90 12.50 -6.87
N GLY A 51 25.60 12.45 -8.15
CA GLY A 51 26.18 13.29 -9.20
C GLY A 51 25.41 14.57 -9.48
N GLY A 52 24.25 14.77 -8.84
CA GLY A 52 23.37 15.92 -9.06
C GLY A 52 22.48 15.80 -10.29
N LEU A 53 22.35 14.58 -10.85
CA LEU A 53 21.42 14.29 -11.91
C LEU A 53 20.08 13.80 -11.31
N PHE A 54 18.97 14.28 -11.85
CA PHE A 54 17.64 13.93 -11.37
C PHE A 54 17.05 12.80 -12.19
N HIS A 55 16.51 11.82 -11.49
CA HIS A 55 15.90 10.63 -12.04
C HIS A 55 14.41 10.60 -11.80
N HIS A 56 13.65 10.18 -12.81
CA HIS A 56 12.22 9.99 -12.68
C HIS A 56 11.92 8.78 -11.79
N LEU A 57 11.15 8.97 -10.72
CA LEU A 57 10.67 7.86 -9.90
C LEU A 57 9.60 7.08 -10.67
N LYS A 58 9.92 5.85 -11.04
CA LYS A 58 8.99 4.98 -11.76
C LYS A 58 8.03 4.32 -10.78
N THR A 59 6.75 4.37 -11.13
CA THR A 59 5.68 3.72 -10.38
C THR A 59 4.72 3.01 -11.33
N ALA A 60 3.99 2.02 -10.82
CA ALA A 60 2.92 1.35 -11.54
C ALA A 60 1.80 0.98 -10.58
N LYS A 61 0.56 0.98 -11.07
CA LYS A 61 -0.60 0.56 -10.29
C LYS A 61 -0.99 -0.85 -10.69
N ILE A 62 -1.18 -1.74 -9.70
CA ILE A 62 -1.74 -3.07 -9.92
C ILE A 62 -3.23 -2.94 -10.23
N VAL A 63 -3.67 -3.58 -11.30
CA VAL A 63 -5.07 -3.63 -11.73
C VAL A 63 -5.65 -5.06 -11.67
N GLY A 64 -4.80 -6.06 -11.44
CA GLY A 64 -5.20 -7.46 -11.33
C GLY A 64 -4.00 -8.41 -11.47
N GLY A 65 -4.25 -9.65 -11.86
CA GLY A 65 -3.23 -10.68 -12.05
C GLY A 65 -2.99 -11.53 -10.80
N THR A 66 -1.78 -12.06 -10.68
CA THR A 66 -1.33 -12.90 -9.55
C THR A 66 -0.08 -12.31 -8.91
N ALA A 67 0.30 -12.80 -7.75
CA ALA A 67 1.51 -12.37 -7.04
C ALA A 67 2.81 -12.55 -7.84
N SER A 68 2.88 -13.57 -8.70
CA SER A 68 4.02 -13.85 -9.58
C SER A 68 3.91 -13.19 -10.97
N ALA A 69 2.71 -12.76 -11.36
CA ALA A 69 2.41 -12.15 -12.65
C ALA A 69 1.35 -11.04 -12.48
N PRO A 70 1.67 -9.94 -11.78
CA PRO A 70 0.73 -8.84 -11.59
C PRO A 70 0.47 -8.12 -12.90
N GLN A 71 -0.78 -7.74 -13.10
CA GLN A 71 -1.20 -6.88 -14.20
C GLN A 71 -1.15 -5.43 -13.73
N ILE A 72 -0.48 -4.59 -14.49
CA ILE A 72 -0.31 -3.16 -14.15
C ILE A 72 -0.94 -2.28 -15.22
N ASP A 73 -1.38 -1.11 -14.78
CA ASP A 73 -1.88 -0.06 -15.67
C ASP A 73 -0.83 0.36 -16.70
N LYS A 74 -1.28 0.81 -17.88
CA LYS A 74 -0.43 1.28 -18.98
C LYS A 74 0.39 2.53 -18.64
N VAL A 75 0.02 3.23 -17.58
CA VAL A 75 0.70 4.46 -17.16
C VAL A 75 1.89 4.08 -16.26
N HIS A 76 2.96 3.60 -16.87
CA HIS A 76 4.21 3.29 -16.16
C HIS A 76 5.43 3.48 -17.07
N ALA A 77 6.61 3.63 -16.45
CA ALA A 77 7.90 3.70 -17.16
C ALA A 77 8.83 2.53 -16.77
N LEU A 78 8.26 1.44 -16.21
CA LEU A 78 9.00 0.26 -15.79
C LEU A 78 9.55 -0.51 -16.98
N LYS A 79 10.72 -1.09 -16.81
CA LYS A 79 11.41 -1.93 -17.82
C LYS A 79 12.07 -3.13 -17.16
N VAL A 80 12.48 -4.09 -17.95
CA VAL A 80 13.29 -5.23 -17.50
C VAL A 80 14.56 -4.74 -16.81
N GLY A 81 14.89 -5.34 -15.67
CA GLY A 81 16.01 -4.96 -14.80
C GLY A 81 15.67 -3.86 -13.78
N ASP A 82 14.49 -3.22 -13.84
CA ASP A 82 14.05 -2.36 -12.74
C ASP A 82 13.68 -3.22 -11.53
N ILE A 83 14.04 -2.77 -10.34
CA ILE A 83 13.63 -3.40 -9.08
C ILE A 83 12.45 -2.62 -8.52
N VAL A 84 11.35 -3.30 -8.26
CA VAL A 84 10.12 -2.69 -7.76
C VAL A 84 9.67 -3.31 -6.45
N SER A 85 9.04 -2.50 -5.62
CA SER A 85 8.49 -2.93 -4.34
C SER A 85 7.00 -2.64 -4.25
N ASP A 86 6.26 -3.55 -3.62
CA ASP A 86 4.89 -3.34 -3.14
C ASP A 86 4.86 -2.70 -1.73
N GLY A 87 6.04 -2.44 -1.14
CA GLY A 87 6.25 -1.94 0.21
C GLY A 87 6.69 -3.03 1.19
N ILE A 88 6.52 -4.31 0.89
CA ILE A 88 6.91 -5.44 1.74
C ILE A 88 8.14 -6.14 1.17
N VAL A 89 8.05 -6.58 -0.09
CA VAL A 89 9.15 -7.20 -0.83
C VAL A 89 9.65 -6.29 -1.94
N ALA A 90 10.84 -6.56 -2.44
CA ALA A 90 11.44 -5.86 -3.56
C ALA A 90 11.96 -6.88 -4.57
N LEU A 91 11.45 -6.86 -5.80
CA LEU A 91 11.68 -7.88 -6.82
C LEU A 91 12.20 -7.24 -8.10
N GLU A 92 13.13 -7.93 -8.78
CA GLU A 92 13.63 -7.51 -10.10
C GLU A 92 12.69 -7.99 -11.21
N ILE A 93 12.36 -7.09 -12.13
CA ILE A 93 11.51 -7.37 -13.28
C ILE A 93 12.32 -8.13 -14.33
N SER A 94 11.95 -9.39 -14.59
CA SER A 94 12.53 -10.22 -15.64
C SER A 94 11.85 -10.05 -16.99
N ALA A 95 10.56 -9.71 -17.00
CA ALA A 95 9.82 -9.43 -18.23
C ALA A 95 8.69 -8.41 -18.02
N VAL A 96 8.44 -7.62 -19.08
CA VAL A 96 7.24 -6.78 -19.21
C VAL A 96 6.51 -7.22 -20.46
N THR A 97 5.39 -7.89 -20.32
CA THR A 97 4.58 -8.39 -21.45
C THR A 97 3.46 -7.41 -21.72
N ALA A 98 3.52 -6.74 -22.90
CA ALA A 98 2.51 -5.79 -23.31
C ALA A 98 1.18 -6.49 -23.64
N GLY A 99 0.09 -6.04 -23.03
CA GLY A 99 -1.28 -6.43 -23.35
C GLY A 99 -2.07 -5.29 -24.00
N GLU A 100 -3.34 -5.47 -24.28
CA GLU A 100 -4.18 -4.41 -24.85
C GLU A 100 -4.56 -3.35 -23.80
N SER A 101 -5.04 -3.79 -22.64
CA SER A 101 -5.56 -2.92 -21.56
C SER A 101 -4.61 -2.74 -20.39
N TYR A 102 -3.68 -3.67 -20.19
CA TYR A 102 -2.70 -3.67 -19.11
C TYR A 102 -1.42 -4.36 -19.58
N ASP A 103 -0.33 -4.15 -18.86
CA ASP A 103 0.90 -4.89 -19.03
C ASP A 103 1.08 -5.90 -17.90
N THR A 104 1.75 -7.02 -18.16
CA THR A 104 2.00 -8.05 -17.14
C THR A 104 3.49 -8.06 -16.82
N LEU A 105 3.81 -7.97 -15.53
CA LEU A 105 5.17 -8.12 -15.03
C LEU A 105 5.46 -9.59 -14.73
N SER A 106 6.72 -9.99 -14.92
CA SER A 106 7.28 -11.22 -14.36
C SER A 106 8.54 -10.87 -13.57
N PHE A 107 8.87 -11.68 -12.58
CA PHE A 107 10.02 -11.46 -11.72
C PHE A 107 11.03 -12.60 -11.86
N ASP A 108 12.32 -12.33 -11.61
CA ASP A 108 13.38 -13.35 -11.65
C ASP A 108 13.20 -14.37 -10.53
N SER A 109 12.78 -13.91 -9.34
CA SER A 109 12.53 -14.73 -8.17
C SER A 109 11.54 -14.07 -7.23
N GLY A 110 10.80 -14.87 -6.47
CA GLY A 110 9.84 -14.38 -5.48
C GLY A 110 8.49 -14.01 -6.07
N THR A 111 7.62 -13.53 -5.21
CA THR A 111 6.27 -13.07 -5.50
C THR A 111 5.97 -11.83 -4.68
N LEU A 112 5.09 -10.96 -5.16
CA LEU A 112 4.59 -9.84 -4.39
C LEU A 112 3.73 -10.31 -3.21
N GLU A 113 3.76 -9.56 -2.13
CA GLU A 113 2.90 -9.80 -0.96
C GLU A 113 1.59 -9.02 -1.07
N LEU A 114 1.62 -7.81 -1.66
CA LEU A 114 0.43 -6.99 -1.91
C LEU A 114 0.06 -7.07 -3.39
N THR A 115 -1.07 -7.71 -3.68
CA THR A 115 -1.59 -7.88 -5.05
C THR A 115 -2.97 -7.29 -5.25
N ASP A 116 -3.51 -6.62 -4.21
CA ASP A 116 -4.82 -5.99 -4.30
C ASP A 116 -4.83 -4.92 -5.40
N PRO A 117 -5.92 -4.80 -6.15
CA PRO A 117 -6.11 -3.68 -7.06
C PRO A 117 -5.88 -2.36 -6.33
N ASP A 118 -5.26 -1.40 -7.02
CA ASP A 118 -4.82 -0.11 -6.49
C ASP A 118 -3.52 -0.12 -5.67
N THR A 119 -2.89 -1.28 -5.41
CA THR A 119 -1.51 -1.33 -4.90
C THR A 119 -0.57 -0.63 -5.88
N ILE A 120 0.28 0.26 -5.36
CA ILE A 120 1.23 1.01 -6.17
C ILE A 120 2.63 0.45 -5.95
N LEU A 121 3.17 -0.13 -7.01
CA LEU A 121 4.58 -0.52 -7.10
C LEU A 121 5.45 0.73 -7.31
N TYR A 122 6.61 0.78 -6.68
CA TYR A 122 7.57 1.85 -6.84
C TYR A 122 9.00 1.33 -6.94
N GLN A 123 9.84 2.04 -7.68
CA GLN A 123 11.24 1.62 -7.92
C GLN A 123 12.09 1.78 -6.66
N VAL A 124 12.91 0.76 -6.37
CA VAL A 124 13.77 0.68 -5.18
C VAL A 124 15.20 0.29 -5.55
N GLU A 125 16.11 0.43 -4.58
CA GLU A 125 17.55 0.29 -4.78
C GLU A 125 18.00 -1.17 -4.98
N SER A 126 17.43 -2.11 -4.21
CA SER A 126 17.91 -3.49 -4.18
C SER A 126 16.79 -4.51 -4.01
N VAL A 127 17.03 -5.72 -4.53
CA VAL A 127 16.14 -6.87 -4.33
C VAL A 127 16.13 -7.26 -2.86
N ASP A 128 14.94 -7.50 -2.36
CA ASP A 128 14.70 -8.04 -1.01
C ASP A 128 13.43 -8.90 -1.04
N THR A 129 13.61 -10.20 -1.12
CA THR A 129 12.53 -11.19 -1.16
C THR A 129 12.02 -11.56 0.25
N SER A 130 12.71 -11.12 1.29
CA SER A 130 12.28 -11.30 2.66
C SER A 130 11.43 -10.10 3.09
N GLY A 131 10.14 -10.31 3.29
CA GLY A 131 9.30 -9.31 3.92
C GLY A 131 9.88 -8.93 5.28
N THR A 132 10.17 -7.64 5.52
CA THR A 132 10.53 -7.16 6.85
C THR A 132 9.24 -6.85 7.60
N GLY A 133 9.09 -7.43 8.76
CA GLY A 133 7.91 -7.26 9.60
C GLY A 133 7.50 -8.60 10.19
N THR A 134 6.80 -8.55 11.29
CA THR A 134 6.22 -9.72 11.94
C THR A 134 4.73 -9.51 12.13
N PRO A 135 3.89 -10.55 11.94
CA PRO A 135 2.47 -10.46 12.29
C PRO A 135 2.28 -10.11 13.77
N ALA A 136 1.22 -9.38 14.09
CA ALA A 136 0.76 -9.31 15.48
C ALA A 136 -0.13 -10.52 15.77
N THR A 137 0.10 -11.19 16.89
CA THR A 137 -0.65 -12.40 17.28
C THR A 137 -1.19 -12.27 18.69
N ALA A 138 -2.37 -12.85 18.90
CA ALA A 138 -2.91 -13.17 20.22
C ALA A 138 -3.32 -14.63 20.22
N VAL A 139 -3.07 -15.33 21.32
CA VAL A 139 -3.43 -16.74 21.50
C VAL A 139 -4.33 -16.87 22.71
N VAL A 140 -5.59 -17.15 22.49
CA VAL A 140 -6.54 -17.43 23.56
C VAL A 140 -6.74 -18.93 23.69
N THR A 141 -6.76 -19.42 24.94
CA THR A 141 -6.85 -20.84 25.24
C THR A 141 -8.13 -21.07 26.05
N ASP A 142 -8.95 -22.02 25.62
CA ASP A 142 -10.15 -22.40 26.37
C ASP A 142 -9.83 -23.30 27.59
N ASP A 143 -10.87 -23.64 28.35
CA ASP A 143 -10.74 -24.42 29.57
C ASP A 143 -10.39 -25.92 29.36
N VAL A 144 -10.46 -26.39 28.11
CA VAL A 144 -10.05 -27.76 27.73
C VAL A 144 -8.65 -27.80 27.09
N GLY A 145 -8.04 -26.64 26.86
CA GLY A 145 -6.67 -26.50 26.33
C GLY A 145 -6.59 -26.34 24.83
N ASP A 146 -7.71 -26.19 24.14
CA ASP A 146 -7.72 -25.85 22.72
C ASP A 146 -7.45 -24.35 22.54
N THR A 147 -6.74 -23.99 21.48
CA THR A 147 -6.29 -22.60 21.25
C THR A 147 -6.94 -22.01 20.00
N LEU A 148 -7.22 -20.72 20.08
CA LEU A 148 -7.55 -19.87 18.95
C LEU A 148 -6.46 -18.80 18.80
N THR A 149 -5.76 -18.82 17.69
CA THR A 149 -4.76 -17.81 17.35
C THR A 149 -5.35 -16.78 16.41
N ILE A 150 -5.37 -15.53 16.82
CA ILE A 150 -5.72 -14.40 15.95
C ILE A 150 -4.42 -13.80 15.43
N THR A 151 -4.31 -13.66 14.11
CA THR A 151 -3.12 -13.14 13.44
C THR A 151 -3.47 -11.94 12.57
N ILE A 152 -2.77 -10.84 12.77
CA ILE A 152 -2.81 -9.67 11.89
C ILE A 152 -1.57 -9.73 10.98
N PRO A 153 -1.74 -9.98 9.68
CA PRO A 153 -0.61 -10.19 8.78
C PRO A 153 0.16 -8.88 8.54
N VAL A 154 1.40 -9.00 8.10
CA VAL A 154 2.32 -7.87 7.87
C VAL A 154 1.70 -6.80 6.95
N LYS A 155 0.95 -7.22 5.94
CA LYS A 155 0.26 -6.31 5.00
C LYS A 155 -0.77 -5.35 5.65
N SER A 156 -1.22 -5.66 6.86
CA SER A 156 -2.19 -4.84 7.62
C SER A 156 -1.54 -3.90 8.64
N ASN A 157 -0.24 -3.64 8.57
CA ASN A 157 0.52 -2.81 9.51
C ASN A 157 0.36 -3.28 10.97
N PRO A 158 0.80 -4.48 11.30
CA PRO A 158 0.51 -5.18 12.55
C PRO A 158 1.00 -4.44 13.81
N ALA A 159 2.00 -3.56 13.72
CA ALA A 159 2.43 -2.75 14.87
C ALA A 159 1.32 -1.86 15.43
N ASN A 160 0.36 -1.46 14.59
CA ASN A 160 -0.79 -0.65 15.02
C ASN A 160 -1.78 -1.42 15.88
N PHE A 161 -1.70 -2.76 15.86
CA PHE A 161 -2.58 -3.65 16.61
C PHE A 161 -1.98 -4.09 17.94
N ASN A 162 -0.70 -3.84 18.19
CA ASN A 162 -0.07 -4.20 19.46
C ASN A 162 -0.80 -3.54 20.63
N GLY A 163 -1.15 -4.34 21.62
CA GLY A 163 -1.91 -3.90 22.80
C GLY A 163 -3.42 -3.84 22.60
N ILE A 164 -3.94 -4.31 21.46
CA ILE A 164 -5.38 -4.57 21.33
C ILE A 164 -5.70 -5.86 22.06
N THR A 165 -6.52 -5.77 23.09
CA THR A 165 -6.94 -6.94 23.88
C THR A 165 -7.96 -7.75 23.09
N VAL A 166 -7.70 -9.05 22.94
CA VAL A 166 -8.66 -10.03 22.41
C VAL A 166 -9.38 -10.69 23.56
N GLU A 167 -10.68 -10.53 23.63
CA GLU A 167 -11.53 -11.12 24.68
C GLU A 167 -12.55 -12.05 24.03
N ILE A 168 -12.70 -13.24 24.61
CA ILE A 168 -13.75 -14.18 24.22
C ILE A 168 -14.79 -14.24 25.34
N GLU A 169 -16.03 -14.05 24.97
CA GLU A 169 -17.18 -14.15 25.88
C GLU A 169 -18.29 -15.02 25.30
N GLN A 170 -19.24 -15.42 26.13
CA GLN A 170 -20.41 -16.12 25.68
C GLN A 170 -21.48 -15.10 25.29
N ALA A 171 -22.06 -15.21 24.09
CA ALA A 171 -23.17 -14.41 23.66
C ALA A 171 -24.43 -14.67 24.55
N ALA A 172 -25.29 -13.69 24.64
CA ALA A 172 -26.58 -13.84 25.32
C ALA A 172 -27.52 -14.80 24.56
N ASP A 173 -27.34 -14.92 23.26
CA ASP A 173 -28.12 -15.76 22.33
C ASP A 173 -27.21 -16.78 21.62
N ASP A 174 -27.78 -17.52 20.65
CA ASP A 174 -27.06 -18.52 19.87
C ASP A 174 -26.49 -17.98 18.56
N ASN A 175 -25.87 -16.78 18.62
CA ASN A 175 -25.22 -16.17 17.46
C ASN A 175 -23.77 -15.81 17.79
N LEU A 176 -22.85 -16.13 16.86
CA LEU A 176 -21.50 -15.60 16.88
C LEU A 176 -21.55 -14.10 16.52
N ALA A 177 -20.90 -13.27 17.31
CA ALA A 177 -20.74 -11.85 17.04
C ALA A 177 -19.31 -11.41 17.34
N VAL A 178 -18.80 -10.43 16.58
CA VAL A 178 -17.50 -9.82 16.81
C VAL A 178 -17.68 -8.31 16.82
N ALA A 179 -17.05 -7.65 17.78
CA ALA A 179 -17.07 -6.20 17.92
C ALA A 179 -15.69 -5.66 18.28
N TYR A 180 -15.39 -4.46 17.82
CA TYR A 180 -14.19 -3.72 18.23
C TYR A 180 -14.58 -2.38 18.84
N ALA A 181 -14.13 -2.13 20.06
CA ALA A 181 -14.34 -0.86 20.76
C ALA A 181 -13.21 -0.59 21.76
N GLU A 182 -12.75 0.65 21.84
CA GLU A 182 -11.81 1.12 22.87
C GLU A 182 -10.52 0.27 23.01
N GLY A 183 -9.98 -0.21 21.88
CA GLY A 183 -8.75 -1.03 21.89
C GLY A 183 -9.00 -2.50 22.28
N LYS A 184 -10.25 -2.95 22.25
CA LYS A 184 -10.62 -4.33 22.55
C LYS A 184 -11.39 -4.97 21.38
N LEU A 185 -10.96 -6.16 20.98
CA LEU A 185 -11.65 -7.05 20.06
C LEU A 185 -12.41 -8.09 20.87
N THR A 186 -13.74 -7.98 20.91
CA THR A 186 -14.59 -8.92 21.64
C THR A 186 -15.21 -9.93 20.67
N ILE A 187 -15.02 -11.21 20.96
CA ILE A 187 -15.59 -12.34 20.20
C ILE A 187 -16.63 -13.00 21.09
N SER A 188 -17.92 -12.77 20.80
CA SER A 188 -19.03 -13.34 21.53
C SER A 188 -19.47 -14.65 20.89
N LEU A 189 -19.16 -15.78 21.52
CA LEU A 189 -19.44 -17.12 21.01
C LEU A 189 -20.89 -17.49 21.14
N ALA A 190 -21.45 -18.16 20.13
CA ALA A 190 -22.81 -18.71 20.15
C ALA A 190 -23.00 -19.66 21.36
N LYS A 191 -24.12 -19.48 22.08
CA LYS A 191 -24.32 -20.11 23.40
C LYS A 191 -24.52 -21.62 23.37
N THR A 192 -25.20 -22.15 22.35
CA THR A 192 -25.64 -23.55 22.34
C THR A 192 -25.14 -24.35 21.13
N THR A 193 -24.74 -23.69 20.05
CA THR A 193 -24.32 -24.34 18.81
C THR A 193 -22.84 -24.14 18.57
N ALA A 194 -22.01 -25.04 19.10
CA ALA A 194 -20.55 -25.01 18.99
C ALA A 194 -20.06 -24.88 17.52
N ALA A 195 -20.74 -25.52 16.58
CA ALA A 195 -20.40 -25.44 15.15
C ALA A 195 -20.45 -24.01 14.56
N LYS A 196 -21.10 -23.06 15.24
CA LYS A 196 -21.08 -21.63 14.87
C LYS A 196 -19.83 -20.90 15.34
N ASN A 197 -19.03 -21.51 16.20
CA ASN A 197 -17.89 -20.90 16.86
C ASN A 197 -16.55 -21.41 16.31
N ASN A 198 -16.54 -22.04 15.13
CA ASN A 198 -15.29 -22.50 14.52
C ASN A 198 -14.42 -21.32 14.04
N ASP A 199 -13.13 -21.58 13.88
CA ASP A 199 -12.11 -20.61 13.44
C ASP A 199 -12.48 -19.89 12.15
N THR A 200 -12.96 -20.61 11.13
CA THR A 200 -13.36 -20.03 9.84
C THR A 200 -14.51 -19.01 9.97
N LEU A 201 -15.49 -19.28 10.81
CA LEU A 201 -16.60 -18.34 11.04
C LEU A 201 -16.15 -17.14 11.88
N ILE A 202 -15.26 -17.35 12.87
CA ILE A 202 -14.66 -16.29 13.66
C ILE A 202 -13.82 -15.40 12.76
N GLU A 203 -12.98 -15.97 11.91
CA GLU A 203 -12.18 -15.22 10.92
C GLU A 203 -13.07 -14.35 10.04
N ALA A 204 -14.11 -14.94 9.44
CA ALA A 204 -15.04 -14.19 8.59
C ALA A 204 -15.74 -13.04 9.35
N ALA A 205 -16.09 -13.26 10.62
CA ALA A 205 -16.71 -12.24 11.45
C ALA A 205 -15.73 -11.11 11.83
N ILE A 206 -14.44 -11.42 12.09
CA ILE A 206 -13.40 -10.43 12.32
C ILE A 206 -13.15 -9.62 11.05
N GLN A 207 -12.99 -10.28 9.90
CA GLN A 207 -12.78 -9.62 8.61
C GLN A 207 -13.93 -8.69 8.21
N ALA A 208 -15.17 -9.05 8.59
CA ALA A 208 -16.36 -8.24 8.34
C ALA A 208 -16.36 -6.89 9.09
N LEU A 209 -15.52 -6.72 10.11
CA LEU A 209 -15.33 -5.42 10.77
C LEU A 209 -14.70 -4.40 9.81
N GLY A 210 -13.84 -4.84 8.89
CA GLY A 210 -13.14 -3.97 7.96
C GLY A 210 -12.30 -2.90 8.67
N VAL A 211 -12.34 -1.67 8.15
CA VAL A 211 -11.64 -0.51 8.72
C VAL A 211 -12.47 0.07 9.86
N VAL A 212 -12.03 -0.11 11.09
CA VAL A 212 -12.74 0.38 12.31
C VAL A 212 -12.16 1.68 12.86
N ALA A 213 -10.90 1.99 12.57
CA ALA A 213 -10.22 3.23 12.95
C ALA A 213 -9.05 3.51 12.00
N VAL A 214 -8.48 4.72 12.11
CA VAL A 214 -7.27 5.07 11.34
C VAL A 214 -6.13 4.12 11.68
N GLY A 215 -5.68 3.34 10.68
CA GLY A 215 -4.60 2.36 10.83
C GLY A 215 -5.01 1.04 11.48
N ILE A 216 -6.30 0.83 11.78
CA ILE A 216 -6.85 -0.44 12.29
C ILE A 216 -7.85 -0.99 11.26
N ASP A 217 -7.39 -1.97 10.48
CA ASP A 217 -8.16 -2.63 9.42
C ASP A 217 -8.07 -4.15 9.57
N PHE A 218 -9.17 -4.78 9.93
CA PHE A 218 -9.28 -6.22 10.16
C PHE A 218 -9.56 -7.04 8.88
N THR A 219 -9.67 -6.43 7.71
CA THR A 219 -10.03 -7.12 6.45
C THR A 219 -9.16 -8.34 6.14
N ASN A 220 -7.91 -8.32 6.58
CA ASN A 220 -6.95 -9.41 6.35
C ASN A 220 -6.58 -10.21 7.61
N ALA A 221 -7.28 -10.01 8.71
CA ALA A 221 -7.03 -10.81 9.91
C ALA A 221 -7.30 -12.30 9.63
N ALA A 222 -6.52 -13.17 10.26
CA ALA A 222 -6.72 -14.62 10.21
C ALA A 222 -7.02 -15.14 11.62
N ALA A 223 -7.79 -16.22 11.68
CA ALA A 223 -8.09 -16.94 12.91
C ALA A 223 -7.86 -18.44 12.70
N GLU A 224 -6.97 -19.03 13.46
CA GLU A 224 -6.66 -20.46 13.36
C GLU A 224 -6.91 -21.16 14.70
N GLY A 225 -7.77 -22.17 14.69
CA GLY A 225 -8.03 -23.04 15.83
C GLY A 225 -7.08 -24.25 15.86
N SER A 226 -6.55 -24.58 17.02
CA SER A 226 -5.80 -25.81 17.24
C SER A 226 -6.42 -26.65 18.35
N GLY A 227 -6.08 -27.95 18.40
CA GLY A 227 -6.63 -28.88 19.39
C GLY A 227 -8.08 -29.30 19.12
N GLY A 228 -8.69 -28.77 18.07
CA GLY A 228 -10.12 -29.01 17.76
C GLY A 228 -11.02 -27.86 18.22
N TRP A 229 -10.46 -26.65 18.28
CA TRP A 229 -11.22 -25.44 18.64
C TRP A 229 -12.55 -25.39 17.91
N ASN A 230 -13.63 -25.38 18.66
CA ASN A 230 -14.99 -25.24 18.15
C ASN A 230 -15.84 -24.35 19.07
N GLY A 231 -15.19 -23.63 20.00
CA GLY A 231 -15.85 -22.81 21.00
C GLY A 231 -16.85 -23.59 21.85
N ALA A 232 -16.65 -24.92 21.99
CA ALA A 232 -17.54 -25.75 22.76
C ALA A 232 -17.48 -25.38 24.23
N GLN A 233 -18.58 -24.93 24.76
CA GLN A 233 -18.73 -24.62 26.17
C GLN A 233 -19.53 -25.73 26.85
N THR A 234 -18.95 -26.31 27.86
CA THR A 234 -19.65 -27.20 28.77
C THR A 234 -19.88 -26.48 30.08
N GLY A 235 -20.86 -25.58 30.12
CA GLY A 235 -21.19 -24.87 31.34
C GLY A 235 -21.75 -23.46 31.12
N ASP A 236 -22.20 -22.85 32.18
CA ASP A 236 -22.87 -21.53 32.15
C ASP A 236 -21.91 -20.34 32.14
N VAL A 237 -20.58 -20.55 32.27
CA VAL A 237 -19.58 -19.47 32.34
C VAL A 237 -18.38 -19.80 31.49
N LEU A 238 -18.14 -18.97 30.49
CA LEU A 238 -16.91 -19.01 29.68
C LEU A 238 -15.78 -18.31 30.45
N THR A 239 -14.70 -19.05 30.73
CA THR A 239 -13.51 -18.50 31.36
C THR A 239 -12.33 -18.65 30.40
N VAL A 240 -12.28 -17.83 29.36
CA VAL A 240 -11.12 -17.73 28.45
C VAL A 240 -10.35 -16.49 28.88
N PRO A 241 -9.10 -16.62 29.35
CA PRO A 241 -8.28 -15.46 29.63
C PRO A 241 -8.11 -14.63 28.36
N ALA A 242 -8.27 -13.31 28.49
CA ALA A 242 -7.95 -12.40 27.41
C ALA A 242 -6.46 -12.40 27.12
N ASP A 243 -6.08 -12.20 25.87
CA ASP A 243 -4.70 -12.01 25.44
C ASP A 243 -4.59 -10.77 24.57
N ASP A 244 -3.42 -10.13 24.58
CA ASP A 244 -3.18 -8.93 23.79
C ASP A 244 -2.51 -9.29 22.46
N LEU A 245 -2.99 -8.71 21.35
CA LEU A 245 -2.25 -8.73 20.10
C LEU A 245 -0.87 -8.11 20.33
N GLY A 246 0.17 -8.84 20.03
CA GLY A 246 1.53 -8.41 20.28
C GLY A 246 2.55 -8.93 19.27
N GLY A 247 3.80 -8.46 19.40
CA GLY A 247 4.91 -8.88 18.55
C GLY A 247 4.86 -8.33 17.12
N GLY A 248 3.80 -7.62 16.74
CA GLY A 248 3.64 -7.04 15.41
C GLY A 248 4.68 -5.95 15.15
N THR A 249 5.36 -6.04 14.02
CA THR A 249 6.23 -4.98 13.49
C THR A 249 5.82 -4.67 12.06
N ASN A 250 5.66 -3.41 11.75
CA ASN A 250 5.38 -3.00 10.38
C ASN A 250 6.59 -3.30 9.49
N TYR A 251 6.32 -3.57 8.22
CA TYR A 251 7.39 -3.60 7.23
C TYR A 251 7.99 -2.19 7.10
N GLY A 252 9.32 -2.11 7.02
CA GLY A 252 10.01 -0.88 6.68
C GLY A 252 9.79 -0.53 5.22
N ALA A 253 9.59 0.75 4.91
CA ALA A 253 9.60 1.18 3.51
C ALA A 253 10.94 0.79 2.88
N LYS A 254 10.89 0.12 1.72
CA LYS A 254 12.11 -0.22 0.99
C LYS A 254 12.75 1.09 0.48
N PRO A 255 14.08 1.22 0.55
CA PRO A 255 14.76 2.43 0.11
C PRO A 255 14.54 2.64 -1.39
N PHE A 256 14.18 3.86 -1.75
CA PHE A 256 14.09 4.26 -3.16
C PHE A 256 15.48 4.25 -3.78
N ILE A 257 15.56 3.88 -5.07
CA ILE A 257 16.83 3.97 -5.82
C ILE A 257 17.34 5.43 -5.86
N TYR A 258 16.42 6.37 -6.00
CA TYR A 258 16.66 7.81 -5.84
C TYR A 258 15.55 8.37 -4.95
N ALA A 259 15.91 8.83 -3.76
CA ALA A 259 14.93 9.35 -2.81
C ALA A 259 14.16 10.54 -3.42
N PRO A 260 12.82 10.55 -3.38
CA PRO A 260 12.03 11.67 -3.88
C PRO A 260 12.44 12.99 -3.26
N VAL A 261 12.79 13.99 -4.11
CA VAL A 261 13.16 15.34 -3.70
C VAL A 261 12.05 16.34 -4.00
N GLY A 262 11.34 16.16 -5.12
CA GLY A 262 10.32 17.10 -5.52
C GLY A 262 9.57 16.68 -6.78
N VAL A 263 8.83 17.63 -7.33
CA VAL A 263 7.92 17.43 -8.47
C VAL A 263 8.25 18.40 -9.61
N THR A 264 8.36 17.93 -10.85
CA THR A 264 8.66 18.79 -12.01
C THR A 264 7.56 19.81 -12.25
N LEU A 265 7.94 21.07 -12.45
CA LEU A 265 7.00 22.18 -12.70
C LEU A 265 6.54 22.26 -14.15
N SER A 266 7.38 21.82 -15.07
CA SER A 266 7.12 21.86 -16.51
C SER A 266 7.45 20.53 -17.15
N ALA A 267 6.88 20.31 -18.33
CA ALA A 267 7.25 19.17 -19.15
C ALA A 267 8.72 19.28 -19.59
N VAL A 268 9.36 18.11 -19.73
CA VAL A 268 10.78 17.97 -20.13
C VAL A 268 10.85 17.28 -21.48
N ASP A 269 11.45 17.94 -22.48
CA ASP A 269 11.69 17.36 -23.80
C ASP A 269 12.82 16.34 -23.73
N LEU A 270 12.47 15.06 -23.90
CA LEU A 270 13.39 13.93 -23.86
C LEU A 270 13.93 13.52 -25.25
N THR A 271 13.55 14.20 -26.32
CA THR A 271 14.03 13.92 -27.68
C THR A 271 15.52 14.24 -27.84
N LYS A 272 16.03 15.15 -27.02
CA LYS A 272 17.44 15.59 -26.97
C LYS A 272 18.20 14.90 -25.85
N ALA A 273 19.33 15.45 -25.43
CA ALA A 273 20.07 15.03 -24.25
C ALA A 273 19.27 15.36 -22.95
N ASN A 274 19.88 15.12 -21.79
CA ASN A 274 19.32 15.53 -20.50
C ASN A 274 18.87 16.99 -20.54
N GLN A 275 17.69 17.27 -20.05
CA GLN A 275 17.08 18.60 -20.07
C GLN A 275 16.72 19.06 -18.64
N THR A 276 16.65 20.37 -18.46
CA THR A 276 16.40 20.98 -17.15
C THR A 276 14.92 21.36 -17.00
N SER A 277 14.35 21.06 -15.82
CA SER A 277 13.04 21.55 -15.37
C SER A 277 13.17 22.22 -14.01
N GLY A 278 12.26 23.15 -13.71
CA GLY A 278 12.05 23.57 -12.32
C GLY A 278 11.49 22.40 -11.49
N VAL A 279 11.88 22.31 -10.23
CA VAL A 279 11.36 21.28 -9.31
C VAL A 279 10.70 21.96 -8.12
N LEU A 280 9.45 21.60 -7.86
CA LEU A 280 8.67 22.02 -6.71
C LEU A 280 9.18 21.30 -5.47
N LEU A 281 9.64 22.04 -4.48
CA LEU A 281 10.05 21.52 -3.17
C LEU A 281 8.93 21.71 -2.14
N ARG A 282 8.12 22.75 -2.28
CA ARG A 282 7.01 23.06 -1.40
C ARG A 282 5.84 23.65 -2.16
N GLY A 283 4.65 23.10 -1.95
CA GLY A 283 3.44 23.57 -2.64
C GLY A 283 2.31 22.56 -2.60
N THR A 284 1.40 22.67 -3.58
CA THR A 284 0.24 21.78 -3.71
C THR A 284 0.16 21.20 -5.11
N VAL A 285 -0.02 19.90 -5.21
CA VAL A 285 -0.23 19.17 -6.47
C VAL A 285 -1.58 18.47 -6.49
N ASN A 286 -2.16 18.31 -7.68
CA ASN A 286 -3.35 17.49 -7.87
C ASN A 286 -2.94 16.09 -8.30
N GLU A 287 -3.10 15.15 -7.39
CA GLU A 287 -2.65 13.76 -7.52
C GLU A 287 -3.25 13.05 -8.74
N ILE A 288 -4.53 13.30 -9.06
CA ILE A 288 -5.20 12.68 -10.21
C ILE A 288 -4.54 13.03 -11.55
N ASN A 289 -3.96 14.23 -11.65
CA ASN A 289 -3.39 14.73 -12.88
C ASN A 289 -1.87 14.48 -12.99
N MET A 290 -1.28 13.83 -11.99
CA MET A 290 0.13 13.46 -12.05
C MET A 290 0.38 12.38 -13.10
N PRO A 291 1.53 12.41 -13.77
CA PRO A 291 1.86 11.42 -14.81
C PRO A 291 2.25 10.04 -14.23
N GLN A 292 2.18 9.88 -12.91
CA GLN A 292 2.54 8.67 -12.19
C GLN A 292 1.68 8.50 -10.95
N TYR A 293 1.62 7.29 -10.42
CA TYR A 293 0.90 6.96 -9.20
C TYR A 293 1.72 7.30 -7.95
N VAL A 294 1.04 7.64 -6.86
CA VAL A 294 1.66 8.08 -5.60
C VAL A 294 1.07 7.29 -4.45
N ASN A 295 1.93 6.69 -3.63
CA ASN A 295 1.55 6.00 -2.40
C ASN A 295 2.03 6.74 -1.15
N GLN A 296 1.73 6.21 0.03
CA GLN A 296 2.13 6.83 1.30
C GLN A 296 3.64 6.86 1.51
N ALA A 297 4.39 5.87 1.02
CA ALA A 297 5.84 5.86 1.13
C ALA A 297 6.46 7.04 0.37
N ILE A 298 5.96 7.32 -0.83
CA ILE A 298 6.38 8.47 -1.64
C ILE A 298 5.99 9.79 -0.97
N LYS A 299 4.74 9.91 -0.48
CA LYS A 299 4.26 11.12 0.21
C LYS A 299 5.07 11.43 1.47
N ALA A 300 5.50 10.41 2.19
CA ALA A 300 6.34 10.55 3.37
C ALA A 300 7.71 11.17 3.08
N GLN A 301 8.26 10.96 1.87
CA GLN A 301 9.51 11.60 1.42
C GLN A 301 9.32 13.07 1.00
N LEU A 302 8.09 13.48 0.72
CA LEU A 302 7.75 14.83 0.23
C LEU A 302 6.83 15.58 1.21
N PRO A 303 7.21 15.75 2.49
CA PRO A 303 6.32 16.27 3.54
C PRO A 303 5.89 17.72 3.34
N LEU A 304 6.61 18.48 2.52
CA LEU A 304 6.29 19.88 2.20
C LEU A 304 5.39 20.02 0.96
N ILE A 305 5.08 18.92 0.28
CA ILE A 305 4.17 18.89 -0.85
C ILE A 305 2.83 18.35 -0.39
N ARG A 306 1.79 19.17 -0.54
CA ARG A 306 0.42 18.76 -0.29
C ARG A 306 -0.16 18.08 -1.53
N PHE A 307 -0.52 16.82 -1.41
CA PHE A 307 -1.23 16.06 -2.43
C PHE A 307 -2.74 16.23 -2.25
N GLU A 308 -3.42 16.79 -3.25
CA GLU A 308 -4.87 16.93 -3.27
C GLU A 308 -5.47 15.97 -4.29
N TYR A 309 -6.43 15.18 -3.84
CA TYR A 309 -7.22 14.32 -4.71
C TYR A 309 -8.51 15.07 -5.10
N LYS A 310 -8.46 15.80 -6.22
CA LYS A 310 -9.65 16.51 -6.75
C LYS A 310 -9.97 16.03 -8.15
N PRO A 311 -11.06 15.26 -8.33
CA PRO A 311 -11.56 14.93 -9.67
C PRO A 311 -11.81 16.21 -10.46
N SER A 312 -11.48 16.20 -11.76
CA SER A 312 -11.98 17.21 -12.69
C SER A 312 -13.46 16.95 -12.90
N TYR A 313 -14.30 17.91 -12.60
CA TYR A 313 -15.73 17.90 -12.96
C TYR A 313 -15.91 18.32 -14.40
#